data_545f1e4592804ac70f3e9ed0a4ce19bc
#
_entry.id   545f1e4592804ac70f3e9ed0a4ce19bc
#
_cell.length_a   1.000
_cell.length_b   1.000
_cell.length_c   1.000
_cell.angle_alpha   90.00
_cell.angle_beta   90.00
_cell.angle_gamma   90.00
#
_symmetry.space_group_name_H-M   'P 1'
#
loop_
_entity.id
_entity.type
_entity.pdbx_description
1 polymer ?
#
loop_
_entity_poly.entity_id
_entity_poly.type
_entity_poly.pdbx_seq_one_letter_code
_entity_poly.pdbx_strand_id
1 'polypeptide(L)'
;MTVTGRLELVALDARDIDKLASFYAELAGWEIKRKESDWITVRTGDGQEIGFQLAPDHVAPRWPGQEHPQQFHLDLLVDGYEAAAERAIGLGATRLADGPTWVTLADPAGHPFDLCQKDGVGPVMGLFAATIDAPDASALARFYANLLGMEVTYEGPEGALIAGDGKSVMFQQVSGYNPPRWPDPAHPQQAHLDIIVDDLDAGEGRALELGASRLNAGGERFRVFADPAGHPFCLTL
;
A
#
# COMPACT_ATOMS: atom_id res chain seq x y z
N MET A 1 12.35 22.02 -15.23
CA MET A 1 11.65 20.71 -15.37
C MET A 1 11.05 20.40 -14.01
N THR A 2 9.79 20.00 -13.96
CA THR A 2 9.16 19.62 -12.69
C THR A 2 9.79 18.28 -12.27
N VAL A 3 10.31 18.21 -11.05
CA VAL A 3 10.84 16.96 -10.49
C VAL A 3 9.65 16.06 -10.20
N THR A 4 9.62 14.88 -10.80
CA THR A 4 8.61 13.84 -10.53
C THR A 4 9.31 12.61 -9.98
N GLY A 5 8.75 12.03 -8.92
CA GLY A 5 9.14 10.71 -8.45
C GLY A 5 8.50 9.62 -9.31
N ARG A 6 8.96 8.39 -9.13
CA ARG A 6 8.33 7.20 -9.70
C ARG A 6 7.96 6.25 -8.55
N LEU A 7 6.71 5.80 -8.53
CA LEU A 7 6.31 4.79 -7.55
C LEU A 7 7.16 3.53 -7.74
N GLU A 8 7.93 3.15 -6.74
CA GLU A 8 8.70 1.91 -6.75
C GLU A 8 7.81 0.75 -6.31
N LEU A 9 7.34 0.79 -5.07
CA LEU A 9 6.53 -0.26 -4.47
C LEU A 9 5.69 0.28 -3.30
N VAL A 10 4.78 -0.54 -2.80
CA VAL A 10 4.20 -0.44 -1.47
C VAL A 10 4.90 -1.43 -0.56
N ALA A 11 5.28 -1.01 0.63
CA ALA A 11 5.86 -1.87 1.67
C ALA A 11 4.85 -2.07 2.80
N LEU A 12 4.66 -3.34 3.22
CA LEU A 12 3.84 -3.72 4.36
C LEU A 12 4.73 -4.08 5.55
N ASP A 13 4.42 -3.54 6.72
CA ASP A 13 5.15 -3.80 7.95
C ASP A 13 4.63 -5.07 8.63
N ALA A 14 5.52 -5.95 9.07
CA ALA A 14 5.12 -7.15 9.78
C ALA A 14 6.19 -7.62 10.79
N ARG A 15 5.75 -8.33 11.84
CA ARG A 15 6.66 -9.00 12.80
C ARG A 15 7.33 -10.23 12.19
N ASP A 16 6.67 -10.88 11.25
CA ASP A 16 7.14 -12.09 10.56
C ASP A 16 6.97 -11.89 9.05
N ILE A 17 7.98 -11.27 8.44
CA ILE A 17 7.99 -10.98 7.00
C ILE A 17 8.14 -12.23 6.14
N ASP A 18 8.74 -13.29 6.66
CA ASP A 18 8.84 -14.57 5.96
C ASP A 18 7.47 -15.20 5.79
N LYS A 19 6.68 -15.22 6.84
CA LYS A 19 5.30 -15.73 6.80
C LYS A 19 4.42 -14.90 5.88
N LEU A 20 4.53 -13.56 5.96
CA LEU A 20 3.70 -12.65 5.17
C LEU A 20 4.06 -12.72 3.67
N ALA A 21 5.34 -12.68 3.33
CA ALA A 21 5.79 -12.78 1.93
C ALA A 21 5.43 -14.15 1.32
N SER A 22 5.58 -15.24 2.08
CA SER A 22 5.20 -16.58 1.64
C SER A 22 3.69 -16.70 1.41
N PHE A 23 2.88 -16.07 2.26
CA PHE A 23 1.42 -16.01 2.10
C PHE A 23 1.03 -15.39 0.75
N TYR A 24 1.53 -14.18 0.42
CA TYR A 24 1.22 -13.53 -0.85
C TYR A 24 1.80 -14.26 -2.05
N ALA A 25 3.03 -14.78 -1.94
CA ALA A 25 3.65 -15.57 -3.00
C ALA A 25 2.82 -16.81 -3.35
N GLU A 26 2.33 -17.55 -2.34
CA GLU A 26 1.52 -18.75 -2.54
C GLU A 26 0.09 -18.45 -2.96
N LEU A 27 -0.56 -17.45 -2.33
CA LEU A 27 -1.94 -17.05 -2.66
C LEU A 27 -2.04 -16.53 -4.08
N ALA A 28 -1.18 -15.58 -4.44
CA ALA A 28 -1.29 -14.84 -5.69
C ALA A 28 -0.45 -15.44 -6.84
N GLY A 29 0.40 -16.42 -6.54
CA GLY A 29 1.32 -16.97 -7.53
C GLY A 29 2.49 -16.02 -7.85
N TRP A 30 2.87 -15.16 -6.92
CA TRP A 30 3.93 -14.17 -7.10
C TRP A 30 5.30 -14.74 -6.75
N GLU A 31 6.37 -14.14 -7.29
CA GLU A 31 7.74 -14.61 -7.11
C GLU A 31 8.48 -13.81 -6.02
N ILE A 32 9.10 -14.51 -5.05
CA ILE A 32 10.02 -13.87 -4.09
C ILE A 32 11.31 -13.52 -4.86
N LYS A 33 11.60 -12.22 -4.99
CA LYS A 33 12.75 -11.68 -5.75
C LYS A 33 13.95 -11.39 -4.88
N ARG A 34 13.73 -10.87 -3.68
CA ARG A 34 14.77 -10.51 -2.72
C ARG A 34 14.34 -10.98 -1.35
N LYS A 35 15.29 -11.54 -0.60
CA LYS A 35 15.06 -11.99 0.77
C LYS A 35 16.27 -11.64 1.62
N GLU A 36 16.08 -10.69 2.53
CA GLU A 36 17.02 -10.28 3.54
C GLU A 36 16.41 -10.47 4.94
N SER A 37 17.18 -10.24 5.98
CA SER A 37 16.73 -10.45 7.36
C SER A 37 15.63 -9.49 7.81
N ASP A 38 15.59 -8.31 7.23
CA ASP A 38 14.68 -7.19 7.59
C ASP A 38 13.82 -6.71 6.42
N TRP A 39 14.00 -7.29 5.23
CA TRP A 39 13.27 -6.93 4.02
C TRP A 39 13.10 -8.08 3.04
N ILE A 40 11.89 -8.29 2.57
CA ILE A 40 11.57 -9.22 1.48
C ILE A 40 10.82 -8.48 0.39
N THR A 41 11.12 -8.78 -0.88
CA THR A 41 10.37 -8.26 -2.02
C THR A 41 9.76 -9.40 -2.81
N VAL A 42 8.47 -9.31 -3.13
CA VAL A 42 7.80 -10.17 -4.11
C VAL A 42 7.51 -9.39 -5.37
N ARG A 43 7.48 -10.10 -6.50
CA ARG A 43 7.13 -9.54 -7.81
C ARG A 43 5.83 -10.17 -8.29
N THR A 44 4.89 -9.32 -8.67
CA THR A 44 3.61 -9.69 -9.26
C THR A 44 3.76 -10.20 -10.70
N GLY A 45 2.72 -10.80 -11.26
CA GLY A 45 2.76 -11.33 -12.62
C GLY A 45 2.94 -10.27 -13.72
N ASP A 46 2.53 -9.03 -13.45
CA ASP A 46 2.69 -7.86 -14.33
C ASP A 46 3.99 -7.07 -14.06
N GLY A 47 4.83 -7.56 -13.14
CA GLY A 47 6.15 -7.02 -12.88
C GLY A 47 6.22 -5.92 -11.82
N GLN A 48 5.13 -5.60 -11.14
CA GLN A 48 5.15 -4.72 -9.98
C GLN A 48 5.84 -5.40 -8.79
N GLU A 49 6.29 -4.64 -7.82
CA GLU A 49 6.93 -5.17 -6.61
C GLU A 49 6.19 -4.71 -5.35
N ILE A 50 6.15 -5.59 -4.35
CA ILE A 50 5.65 -5.33 -3.00
C ILE A 50 6.77 -5.66 -2.04
N GLY A 51 7.07 -4.73 -1.13
CA GLY A 51 8.01 -4.92 -0.03
C GLY A 51 7.32 -5.44 1.23
N PHE A 52 8.06 -6.21 2.02
CA PHE A 52 7.66 -6.58 3.39
C PHE A 52 8.80 -6.19 4.31
N GLN A 53 8.53 -5.23 5.20
CA GLN A 53 9.51 -4.67 6.13
C GLN A 53 9.36 -5.30 7.52
N LEU A 54 10.47 -5.73 8.10
CA LEU A 54 10.47 -6.23 9.48
C LEU A 54 10.19 -5.08 10.45
N ALA A 55 9.05 -5.14 11.12
CA ALA A 55 8.61 -4.20 12.15
C ALA A 55 8.23 -4.98 13.41
N PRO A 56 9.16 -5.16 14.37
CA PRO A 56 8.91 -5.93 15.59
C PRO A 56 7.79 -5.35 16.48
N ASP A 57 7.52 -4.06 16.34
CA ASP A 57 6.47 -3.31 17.04
C ASP A 57 5.15 -3.23 16.27
N HIS A 58 5.05 -3.85 15.09
CA HIS A 58 3.82 -3.85 14.28
C HIS A 58 2.59 -4.22 15.11
N VAL A 59 1.54 -3.42 14.97
CA VAL A 59 0.21 -3.61 15.56
C VAL A 59 -0.81 -3.74 14.45
N ALA A 60 -1.44 -4.88 14.37
CA ALA A 60 -2.46 -5.16 13.35
C ALA A 60 -3.62 -4.15 13.43
N PRO A 61 -4.11 -3.64 12.28
CA PRO A 61 -5.32 -2.83 12.25
C PRO A 61 -6.53 -3.63 12.75
N ARG A 62 -7.55 -2.90 13.24
CA ARG A 62 -8.83 -3.46 13.68
C ARG A 62 -9.95 -2.92 12.79
N TRP A 63 -9.94 -3.39 11.57
CA TRP A 63 -10.95 -3.01 10.59
C TRP A 63 -12.34 -3.58 10.95
N PRO A 64 -13.46 -2.85 10.76
CA PRO A 64 -13.58 -1.50 10.18
C PRO A 64 -13.51 -0.36 11.19
N GLY A 65 -13.06 -0.62 12.42
CA GLY A 65 -13.01 0.39 13.50
C GLY A 65 -11.93 1.44 13.30
N GLN A 66 -12.08 2.59 13.98
CA GLN A 66 -11.14 3.70 13.94
C GLN A 66 -10.26 3.80 15.21
N GLU A 67 -10.27 2.79 16.08
CA GLU A 67 -9.39 2.74 17.26
C GLU A 67 -7.94 2.37 16.86
N HIS A 68 -7.80 1.37 15.98
CA HIS A 68 -6.58 1.02 15.25
C HIS A 68 -6.95 0.87 13.77
N PRO A 69 -7.14 2.00 13.06
CA PRO A 69 -7.67 1.95 11.71
C PRO A 69 -6.67 1.31 10.76
N GLN A 70 -7.17 0.70 9.70
CA GLN A 70 -6.32 0.42 8.56
C GLN A 70 -5.79 1.74 8.00
N GLN A 71 -4.60 1.73 7.45
CA GLN A 71 -3.99 2.86 6.77
C GLN A 71 -3.93 2.59 5.27
N PHE A 72 -3.67 1.34 4.93
CA PHE A 72 -3.55 0.81 3.58
C PHE A 72 -4.24 -0.55 3.47
N HIS A 73 -4.67 -0.90 2.27
CA HIS A 73 -4.96 -2.28 1.88
C HIS A 73 -4.53 -2.53 0.42
N LEU A 74 -4.42 -3.79 0.05
CA LEU A 74 -4.12 -4.20 -1.33
C LEU A 74 -5.39 -4.66 -2.01
N ASP A 75 -5.62 -4.22 -3.25
CA ASP A 75 -6.66 -4.74 -4.12
C ASP A 75 -6.06 -5.72 -5.12
N LEU A 76 -6.42 -6.99 -5.01
CA LEU A 76 -5.94 -8.07 -5.87
C LEU A 76 -7.03 -8.48 -6.86
N LEU A 77 -6.68 -8.53 -8.14
CA LEU A 77 -7.57 -9.01 -9.20
C LEU A 77 -7.48 -10.52 -9.33
N VAL A 78 -8.63 -11.17 -9.31
CA VAL A 78 -8.70 -12.62 -9.35
C VAL A 78 -9.94 -13.10 -10.13
N ASP A 79 -9.81 -14.23 -10.82
CA ASP A 79 -10.95 -14.93 -11.40
C ASP A 79 -11.50 -15.94 -10.38
N GLY A 80 -12.74 -15.73 -9.94
CA GLY A 80 -13.38 -16.55 -8.90
C GLY A 80 -12.96 -16.20 -7.48
N TYR A 81 -13.26 -14.97 -7.02
CA TYR A 81 -12.84 -14.45 -5.71
C TYR A 81 -13.27 -15.30 -4.51
N GLU A 82 -14.41 -16.00 -4.56
CA GLU A 82 -14.84 -16.89 -3.46
C GLU A 82 -13.88 -18.09 -3.28
N ALA A 83 -13.50 -18.74 -4.38
CA ALA A 83 -12.56 -19.86 -4.32
C ALA A 83 -11.16 -19.39 -3.90
N ALA A 84 -10.78 -18.18 -4.30
CA ALA A 84 -9.52 -17.54 -3.86
C ALA A 84 -9.57 -17.19 -2.36
N ALA A 85 -10.71 -16.74 -1.83
CA ALA A 85 -10.91 -16.47 -0.42
C ALA A 85 -10.75 -17.74 0.44
N GLU A 86 -11.36 -18.85 0.02
CA GLU A 86 -11.18 -20.14 0.70
C GLU A 86 -9.70 -20.58 0.72
N ARG A 87 -8.99 -20.37 -0.38
CA ARG A 87 -7.55 -20.63 -0.45
C ARG A 87 -6.77 -19.71 0.49
N ALA A 88 -7.09 -18.41 0.52
CA ALA A 88 -6.46 -17.45 1.44
C ALA A 88 -6.68 -17.82 2.90
N ILE A 89 -7.89 -18.25 3.27
CA ILE A 89 -8.23 -18.72 4.62
C ILE A 89 -7.40 -19.98 4.96
N GLY A 90 -7.26 -20.90 4.02
CA GLY A 90 -6.40 -22.08 4.17
C GLY A 90 -4.92 -21.74 4.42
N LEU A 91 -4.44 -20.60 3.93
CA LEU A 91 -3.09 -20.05 4.13
C LEU A 91 -2.96 -19.18 5.40
N GLY A 92 -4.05 -18.93 6.13
CA GLY A 92 -4.04 -18.24 7.40
C GLY A 92 -4.65 -16.83 7.38
N ALA A 93 -5.36 -16.45 6.32
CA ALA A 93 -6.15 -15.22 6.29
C ALA A 93 -7.44 -15.38 7.11
N THR A 94 -8.03 -14.25 7.49
CA THR A 94 -9.33 -14.19 8.17
C THR A 94 -10.31 -13.38 7.34
N ARG A 95 -11.51 -13.91 7.08
CA ARG A 95 -12.57 -13.18 6.35
C ARG A 95 -13.13 -12.07 7.23
N LEU A 96 -13.21 -10.85 6.67
CA LEU A 96 -13.68 -9.64 7.36
C LEU A 96 -15.04 -9.19 6.85
N ALA A 97 -15.23 -9.09 5.53
CA ALA A 97 -16.48 -8.60 4.93
C ALA A 97 -16.69 -9.13 3.52
N ASP A 98 -17.94 -9.01 3.06
CA ASP A 98 -18.35 -9.38 1.71
C ASP A 98 -18.84 -8.16 0.96
N GLY A 99 -18.32 -7.95 -0.24
CA GLY A 99 -18.82 -7.00 -1.23
C GLY A 99 -19.60 -7.69 -2.35
N PRO A 100 -20.20 -6.93 -3.27
CA PRO A 100 -20.96 -7.50 -4.38
C PRO A 100 -20.08 -8.25 -5.40
N THR A 101 -18.82 -7.89 -5.55
CA THR A 101 -17.85 -8.48 -6.50
C THR A 101 -16.45 -8.61 -5.91
N TRP A 102 -16.31 -8.55 -4.60
CA TRP A 102 -15.06 -8.73 -3.86
C TRP A 102 -15.32 -9.30 -2.48
N VAL A 103 -14.27 -9.72 -1.84
CA VAL A 103 -14.25 -10.10 -0.43
C VAL A 103 -13.05 -9.44 0.23
N THR A 104 -13.27 -8.89 1.42
CA THR A 104 -12.22 -8.33 2.26
C THR A 104 -11.74 -9.37 3.28
N LEU A 105 -10.43 -9.61 3.32
CA LEU A 105 -9.78 -10.49 4.28
C LEU A 105 -8.67 -9.75 5.04
N ALA A 106 -8.28 -10.28 6.19
CA ALA A 106 -7.03 -9.90 6.85
C ALA A 106 -5.96 -10.95 6.55
N ASP A 107 -4.77 -10.51 6.19
CA ASP A 107 -3.61 -11.37 5.98
C ASP A 107 -3.04 -11.90 7.33
N PRO A 108 -2.02 -12.76 7.34
CA PRO A 108 -1.44 -13.28 8.57
C PRO A 108 -0.80 -12.25 9.52
N ALA A 109 -0.53 -11.02 9.07
CA ALA A 109 -0.07 -9.90 9.88
C ALA A 109 -1.23 -8.97 10.31
N GLY A 110 -2.44 -9.21 9.76
CA GLY A 110 -3.66 -8.49 10.07
C GLY A 110 -3.99 -7.34 9.12
N HIS A 111 -3.22 -7.11 8.04
CA HIS A 111 -3.57 -6.08 7.06
C HIS A 111 -4.81 -6.52 6.28
N PRO A 112 -5.81 -5.66 6.13
CA PRO A 112 -6.89 -5.91 5.19
C PRO A 112 -6.37 -5.96 3.75
N PHE A 113 -6.98 -6.80 2.95
CA PHE A 113 -6.80 -6.84 1.50
C PHE A 113 -8.09 -7.33 0.83
N ASP A 114 -8.31 -6.88 -0.39
CA ASP A 114 -9.49 -7.24 -1.17
C ASP A 114 -9.12 -8.20 -2.31
N LEU A 115 -9.93 -9.25 -2.46
CA LEU A 115 -9.95 -10.09 -3.64
C LEU A 115 -11.10 -9.64 -4.54
N CYS A 116 -10.77 -8.94 -5.63
CA CYS A 116 -11.72 -8.31 -6.53
C CYS A 116 -11.93 -9.18 -7.78
N GLN A 117 -13.19 -9.46 -8.11
CA GLN A 117 -13.53 -10.25 -9.29
C GLN A 117 -13.09 -9.54 -10.57
N LYS A 118 -12.31 -10.25 -11.37
CA LYS A 118 -12.01 -9.87 -12.75
C LYS A 118 -11.83 -11.12 -13.60
N ASP A 119 -12.73 -11.30 -14.54
CA ASP A 119 -12.71 -12.46 -15.44
C ASP A 119 -11.43 -12.48 -16.30
N GLY A 120 -10.87 -13.66 -16.47
CA GLY A 120 -9.74 -13.89 -17.36
C GLY A 120 -8.38 -13.45 -16.82
N VAL A 121 -8.23 -13.18 -15.53
CA VAL A 121 -6.93 -12.88 -14.91
C VAL A 121 -5.95 -14.05 -14.98
N GLY A 122 -6.48 -15.28 -15.00
CA GLY A 122 -5.66 -16.50 -15.02
C GLY A 122 -5.20 -16.92 -13.61
N PRO A 123 -4.23 -17.85 -13.52
CA PRO A 123 -3.82 -18.45 -12.25
C PRO A 123 -2.95 -17.54 -11.37
N VAL A 124 -2.35 -16.50 -11.96
CA VAL A 124 -1.54 -15.51 -11.24
C VAL A 124 -2.40 -14.26 -11.02
N MET A 125 -2.59 -13.87 -9.77
CA MET A 125 -3.38 -12.69 -9.44
C MET A 125 -2.68 -11.41 -9.90
N GLY A 126 -3.46 -10.42 -10.35
CA GLY A 126 -2.98 -9.06 -10.60
C GLY A 126 -3.00 -8.21 -9.34
N LEU A 127 -2.08 -7.27 -9.20
CA LEU A 127 -2.19 -6.17 -8.27
C LEU A 127 -2.91 -5.01 -8.97
N PHE A 128 -4.12 -4.69 -8.53
CA PHE A 128 -4.85 -3.55 -9.09
C PHE A 128 -4.33 -2.24 -8.52
N ALA A 129 -4.28 -2.14 -7.18
CA ALA A 129 -3.83 -0.93 -6.50
C ALA A 129 -3.34 -1.24 -5.08
N ALA A 130 -2.50 -0.34 -4.55
CA ALA A 130 -2.42 -0.08 -3.13
C ALA A 130 -3.47 1.00 -2.82
N THR A 131 -4.40 0.72 -1.92
CA THR A 131 -5.48 1.63 -1.53
C THR A 131 -5.17 2.27 -0.20
N ILE A 132 -5.27 3.59 -0.13
CA ILE A 132 -4.89 4.43 1.01
C ILE A 132 -6.15 5.10 1.56
N ASP A 133 -6.43 4.91 2.86
CA ASP A 133 -7.54 5.57 3.54
C ASP A 133 -7.28 7.06 3.70
N ALA A 134 -8.24 7.92 3.40
CA ALA A 134 -8.05 9.37 3.45
C ALA A 134 -9.30 10.13 3.92
N PRO A 135 -9.12 11.28 4.62
CA PRO A 135 -10.22 12.17 4.97
C PRO A 135 -10.74 12.97 3.77
N ASP A 136 -9.91 13.16 2.74
CA ASP A 136 -10.21 13.76 1.45
C ASP A 136 -9.41 13.01 0.38
N ALA A 137 -10.05 11.96 -0.15
CA ALA A 137 -9.43 11.07 -1.14
C ALA A 137 -9.03 11.81 -2.42
N SER A 138 -9.83 12.76 -2.87
CA SER A 138 -9.55 13.57 -4.07
C SER A 138 -8.34 14.48 -3.88
N ALA A 139 -8.21 15.11 -2.71
CA ALA A 139 -7.05 15.96 -2.41
C ALA A 139 -5.77 15.14 -2.31
N LEU A 140 -5.84 13.97 -1.67
CA LEU A 140 -4.68 13.08 -1.54
C LEU A 140 -4.27 12.47 -2.90
N ALA A 141 -5.25 12.11 -3.75
CA ALA A 141 -4.98 11.66 -5.12
C ALA A 141 -4.24 12.74 -5.94
N ARG A 142 -4.67 13.99 -5.85
CA ARG A 142 -3.98 15.12 -6.53
C ARG A 142 -2.56 15.34 -6.00
N PHE A 143 -2.33 15.18 -4.70
CA PHE A 143 -0.99 15.23 -4.12
C PHE A 143 -0.08 14.18 -4.77
N TYR A 144 -0.47 12.90 -4.74
CA TYR A 144 0.35 11.83 -5.31
C TYR A 144 0.43 11.89 -6.84
N ALA A 145 -0.64 12.28 -7.54
CA ALA A 145 -0.60 12.49 -8.99
C ALA A 145 0.48 13.52 -9.38
N ASN A 146 0.58 14.63 -8.63
CA ASN A 146 1.59 15.67 -8.87
C ASN A 146 3.00 15.25 -8.43
N LEU A 147 3.14 14.42 -7.39
CA LEU A 147 4.43 13.93 -6.91
C LEU A 147 5.00 12.86 -7.85
N LEU A 148 4.15 11.97 -8.36
CA LEU A 148 4.52 10.82 -9.17
C LEU A 148 4.43 11.07 -10.68
N GLY A 149 3.83 12.18 -11.11
CA GLY A 149 3.55 12.41 -12.53
C GLY A 149 2.49 11.47 -13.12
N MET A 150 1.60 10.93 -12.26
CA MET A 150 0.50 10.04 -12.66
C MET A 150 -0.76 10.85 -12.96
N GLU A 151 -1.71 10.23 -13.69
CA GLU A 151 -2.98 10.84 -14.02
C GLU A 151 -4.07 10.44 -13.02
N VAL A 152 -4.95 11.39 -12.64
CA VAL A 152 -6.19 11.05 -11.92
C VAL A 152 -7.16 10.47 -12.95
N THR A 153 -7.40 9.16 -12.87
CA THR A 153 -8.24 8.42 -13.83
C THR A 153 -9.66 8.20 -13.34
N TYR A 154 -9.88 8.35 -12.04
CA TYR A 154 -11.20 8.29 -11.42
C TYR A 154 -11.26 9.26 -10.22
N GLU A 155 -12.40 9.89 -10.02
CA GLU A 155 -12.71 10.71 -8.85
C GLU A 155 -14.22 10.63 -8.57
N GLY A 156 -14.60 10.22 -7.36
CA GLY A 156 -15.98 10.02 -6.94
C GLY A 156 -16.14 10.18 -5.42
N PRO A 157 -17.37 10.07 -4.91
CA PRO A 157 -17.66 10.28 -3.48
C PRO A 157 -17.03 9.21 -2.58
N GLU A 158 -16.77 8.02 -3.10
CA GLU A 158 -16.16 6.91 -2.37
C GLU A 158 -14.63 6.92 -2.41
N GLY A 159 -14.01 7.65 -3.38
CA GLY A 159 -12.57 7.67 -3.51
C GLY A 159 -12.07 8.24 -4.82
N ALA A 160 -10.77 8.10 -5.05
CA ALA A 160 -10.10 8.52 -6.27
C ALA A 160 -9.00 7.53 -6.65
N LEU A 161 -8.68 7.45 -7.95
CA LEU A 161 -7.66 6.58 -8.50
C LEU A 161 -6.68 7.39 -9.33
N ILE A 162 -5.40 7.16 -9.11
CA ILE A 162 -4.34 7.62 -10.01
C ILE A 162 -3.70 6.42 -10.70
N ALA A 163 -3.29 6.62 -11.94
CA ALA A 163 -2.62 5.59 -12.73
C ALA A 163 -1.50 6.18 -13.60
N GLY A 164 -0.44 5.40 -13.77
CA GLY A 164 0.71 5.73 -14.61
C GLY A 164 1.77 4.63 -14.57
N ASP A 165 2.54 4.48 -15.61
CA ASP A 165 3.64 3.50 -15.72
C ASP A 165 3.24 2.04 -15.35
N GLY A 166 1.98 1.66 -15.69
CA GLY A 166 1.44 0.33 -15.39
C GLY A 166 1.09 0.09 -13.93
N LYS A 167 1.10 1.11 -13.08
CA LYS A 167 0.76 1.06 -11.66
C LYS A 167 -0.45 1.93 -11.37
N SER A 168 -1.15 1.60 -10.28
CA SER A 168 -2.28 2.36 -9.78
C SER A 168 -2.18 2.53 -8.26
N VAL A 169 -2.64 3.67 -7.77
CA VAL A 169 -2.86 3.93 -6.34
C VAL A 169 -4.29 4.44 -6.18
N MET A 170 -5.04 3.78 -5.31
CA MET A 170 -6.40 4.18 -4.97
C MET A 170 -6.41 4.92 -3.63
N PHE A 171 -7.32 5.85 -3.49
CA PHE A 171 -7.55 6.61 -2.26
C PHE A 171 -9.00 6.42 -1.86
N GLN A 172 -9.23 5.83 -0.70
CA GLN A 172 -10.56 5.55 -0.19
C GLN A 172 -11.02 6.67 0.75
N GLN A 173 -12.21 7.21 0.49
CA GLN A 173 -12.81 8.24 1.35
C GLN A 173 -13.30 7.61 2.66
N VAL A 174 -12.76 8.06 3.79
CA VAL A 174 -13.11 7.55 5.12
C VAL A 174 -13.71 8.65 5.99
N SER A 175 -14.93 8.44 6.45
CA SER A 175 -15.55 9.32 7.45
C SER A 175 -15.02 9.02 8.85
N GLY A 176 -14.76 10.08 9.64
CA GLY A 176 -14.21 9.92 11.00
C GLY A 176 -12.75 9.45 10.99
N TYR A 177 -12.01 9.76 9.96
CA TYR A 177 -10.62 9.38 9.76
C TYR A 177 -9.73 9.70 10.96
N ASN A 178 -8.94 8.73 11.39
CA ASN A 178 -7.93 8.88 12.43
C ASN A 178 -6.53 8.72 11.79
N PRO A 179 -5.75 9.81 11.67
CA PRO A 179 -4.50 9.77 10.92
C PRO A 179 -3.43 8.88 11.58
N PRO A 180 -2.52 8.28 10.79
CA PRO A 180 -1.29 7.70 11.29
C PRO A 180 -0.49 8.71 12.10
N ARG A 181 0.23 8.24 13.13
CA ARG A 181 1.07 9.07 14.00
C ARG A 181 2.51 8.58 14.10
N TRP A 182 2.94 7.84 13.10
CA TRP A 182 4.33 7.39 13.05
C TRP A 182 5.29 8.61 13.08
N PRO A 183 6.41 8.59 13.82
CA PRO A 183 7.02 7.44 14.50
C PRO A 183 6.61 7.24 15.99
N ASP A 184 5.40 7.61 16.38
CA ASP A 184 4.88 7.29 17.73
C ASP A 184 4.79 5.76 17.91
N PRO A 185 5.53 5.14 18.85
CA PRO A 185 5.53 3.70 19.05
C PRO A 185 4.19 3.11 19.49
N ALA A 186 3.27 3.95 20.00
CA ALA A 186 1.91 3.53 20.29
C ALA A 186 1.02 3.45 19.04
N HIS A 187 1.50 4.01 17.91
CA HIS A 187 0.80 4.06 16.64
C HIS A 187 1.80 3.76 15.50
N PRO A 188 2.34 2.53 15.43
CA PRO A 188 3.31 2.17 14.41
C PRO A 188 2.69 2.27 13.01
N GLN A 189 3.52 2.49 12.02
CA GLN A 189 3.05 2.39 10.65
C GLN A 189 2.64 0.95 10.32
N GLN A 190 1.76 0.80 9.35
CA GLN A 190 1.31 -0.49 8.83
C GLN A 190 1.86 -0.74 7.44
N ALA A 191 2.03 0.34 6.68
CA ALA A 191 2.56 0.34 5.33
C ALA A 191 3.10 1.71 4.96
N HIS A 192 3.89 1.78 3.89
CA HIS A 192 4.33 3.02 3.26
C HIS A 192 4.56 2.83 1.77
N LEU A 193 4.64 3.94 1.04
CA LEU A 193 5.08 3.94 -0.36
C LEU A 193 6.57 4.28 -0.45
N ASP A 194 7.31 3.55 -1.28
CA ASP A 194 8.64 3.91 -1.72
C ASP A 194 8.56 4.58 -3.10
N ILE A 195 9.18 5.76 -3.20
CA ILE A 195 9.14 6.62 -4.38
C ILE A 195 10.58 6.93 -4.79
N ILE A 196 11.00 6.44 -5.94
CA ILE A 196 12.32 6.73 -6.49
C ILE A 196 12.35 8.16 -7.03
N VAL A 197 13.40 8.89 -6.69
CA VAL A 197 13.73 10.21 -7.24
C VAL A 197 15.17 10.21 -7.75
N ASP A 198 15.47 11.02 -8.74
CA ASP A 198 16.83 11.14 -9.28
C ASP A 198 17.74 11.98 -8.38
N ASP A 199 17.15 12.83 -7.51
CA ASP A 199 17.85 13.71 -6.58
C ASP A 199 16.99 13.92 -5.32
N LEU A 200 17.52 13.59 -4.14
CA LEU A 200 16.78 13.67 -2.88
C LEU A 200 16.45 15.12 -2.46
N ASP A 201 17.32 16.09 -2.75
CA ASP A 201 17.07 17.48 -2.36
C ASP A 201 15.96 18.08 -3.23
N ALA A 202 16.00 17.80 -4.52
CA ALA A 202 14.94 18.22 -5.45
C ALA A 202 13.60 17.51 -5.17
N GLY A 203 13.63 16.21 -4.88
CA GLY A 203 12.45 15.43 -4.49
C GLY A 203 11.83 15.93 -3.18
N GLU A 204 12.64 16.20 -2.16
CA GLU A 204 12.20 16.81 -0.90
C GLU A 204 11.55 18.17 -1.13
N GLY A 205 12.23 19.07 -1.88
CA GLY A 205 11.65 20.36 -2.23
C GLY A 205 10.27 20.24 -2.86
N ARG A 206 10.13 19.30 -3.81
CA ARG A 206 8.85 19.04 -4.46
C ARG A 206 7.79 18.48 -3.51
N ALA A 207 8.12 17.51 -2.67
CA ALA A 207 7.20 16.94 -1.69
C ALA A 207 6.69 18.01 -0.70
N LEU A 208 7.58 18.85 -0.19
CA LEU A 208 7.23 19.95 0.72
C LEU A 208 6.34 21.02 0.04
N GLU A 209 6.62 21.40 -1.20
CA GLU A 209 5.79 22.30 -1.99
C GLU A 209 4.35 21.77 -2.17
N LEU A 210 4.18 20.46 -2.28
CA LEU A 210 2.89 19.79 -2.43
C LEU A 210 2.15 19.63 -1.10
N GLY A 211 2.80 19.87 0.04
CA GLY A 211 2.19 19.82 1.37
C GLY A 211 2.59 18.62 2.23
N ALA A 212 3.60 17.84 1.83
CA ALA A 212 4.19 16.82 2.70
C ALA A 212 4.93 17.46 3.88
N SER A 213 5.11 16.70 4.94
CA SER A 213 5.91 17.07 6.11
C SER A 213 7.12 16.16 6.24
N ARG A 214 8.32 16.72 6.42
CA ARG A 214 9.54 15.92 6.65
C ARG A 214 9.48 15.28 8.03
N LEU A 215 9.71 13.97 8.08
CA LEU A 215 9.86 13.22 9.32
C LEU A 215 11.34 13.05 9.67
N ASN A 216 11.66 13.01 10.98
CA ASN A 216 13.04 12.87 11.43
C ASN A 216 13.53 11.42 11.36
N ALA A 217 13.47 10.85 10.16
CA ALA A 217 13.92 9.51 9.84
C ALA A 217 14.54 9.50 8.43
N GLY A 218 15.36 8.49 8.14
CA GLY A 218 16.01 8.34 6.84
C GLY A 218 17.51 8.10 6.96
N GLY A 219 18.17 8.07 5.81
CA GLY A 219 19.60 7.83 5.67
C GLY A 219 20.20 8.61 4.49
N GLU A 220 21.36 8.21 4.04
CA GLU A 220 22.03 8.84 2.90
C GLU A 220 21.29 8.61 1.58
N ARG A 221 20.55 7.51 1.47
CA ARG A 221 19.87 7.06 0.25
C ARG A 221 18.35 7.20 0.28
N PHE A 222 17.77 7.60 1.41
CA PHE A 222 16.33 7.79 1.51
C PHE A 222 15.96 8.83 2.57
N ARG A 223 14.77 9.42 2.40
CA ARG A 223 14.16 10.38 3.33
C ARG A 223 12.71 10.03 3.55
N VAL A 224 12.24 10.16 4.79
CA VAL A 224 10.88 9.82 5.17
C VAL A 224 10.03 11.08 5.35
N PHE A 225 8.82 11.03 4.85
CA PHE A 225 7.84 12.11 4.91
C PHE A 225 6.49 11.58 5.38
N ALA A 226 5.65 12.47 5.89
CA ALA A 226 4.22 12.26 5.99
C ALA A 226 3.52 13.01 4.85
N ASP A 227 2.57 12.37 4.20
CA ASP A 227 1.68 13.00 3.23
C ASP A 227 0.67 13.94 3.92
N PRO A 228 -0.19 14.71 3.18
CA PRO A 228 -1.16 15.60 3.78
C PRO A 228 -2.21 14.93 4.69
N ALA A 229 -2.41 13.61 4.57
CA ALA A 229 -3.29 12.83 5.44
C ALA A 229 -2.55 12.16 6.62
N GLY A 230 -1.21 12.23 6.64
CA GLY A 230 -0.35 11.73 7.71
C GLY A 230 0.32 10.38 7.43
N HIS A 231 0.12 9.77 6.24
CA HIS A 231 0.75 8.48 5.93
C HIS A 231 2.24 8.66 5.65
N PRO A 232 3.08 7.77 6.18
CA PRO A 232 4.50 7.77 5.86
C PRO A 232 4.74 7.34 4.41
N PHE A 233 5.70 7.97 3.77
CA PHE A 233 6.29 7.55 2.49
C PHE A 233 7.77 7.88 2.44
N CYS A 234 8.52 7.14 1.64
CA CYS A 234 9.95 7.36 1.44
C CYS A 234 10.22 7.94 0.05
N LEU A 235 11.12 8.92 -0.01
CA LEU A 235 11.85 9.24 -1.23
C LEU A 235 13.17 8.49 -1.20
N THR A 236 13.47 7.73 -2.26
CA THR A 236 14.63 6.83 -2.38
C THR A 236 15.47 7.16 -3.63
N LEU A 237 16.77 6.75 -3.64
CA LEU A 237 17.67 6.83 -4.80
C LEU A 237 17.82 5.48 -5.48
#